data_097055f93f48d5b366911bf060dacb73
#
_entry.id   097055f93f48d5b366911bf060dacb73
#
_cell.length_a   1.000
_cell.length_b   1.000
_cell.length_c   1.000
_cell.angle_alpha   90.00
_cell.angle_beta   90.00
_cell.angle_gamma   90.00
#
_symmetry.space_group_name_H-M   'P 1'
#
loop_
_entity.id
_entity.type
_entity.pdbx_description
1 polymer ?
#
loop_
_entity_poly.entity_id
_entity_poly.type
_entity_poly.pdbx_seq_one_letter_code
_entity_poly.pdbx_strand_id
1 'polypeptide(L)'
;MNKPLGYIIEGSLTDGFVMRVSQEANIEEVKAGKFVAIAGNEYTFFSMITNLTLQVTHPDILLYPPSESEGFLRDFLKKKSIYATAQVKPMITLNKQGRTLPVKTVPQHFASVHEATERDVAAIFGSEAEKTKKYFNMGSPLDMNAPVCIDLEKLAERSSGVFGKSGTGKTFLTRLLLAGLIKRQAATILVFDMHNEYGLQARQESDAKFVKGLKSLFPSKVAIFSLDPAATMRRGASPDVVVQLSYEDIRVEDVLSLQAELNLHSTALEAAYLIHNKFGKEWLLALLEQGHDAKEFASQTGAHPESIAALYRKLKRIEKLPFFVKKLPRSESVIDRLLEYLAKGTHVIFEFGNFTSTFCYLLMANIITRRIHHEYVKKTEHYLGTQKAHDEPEKLMIVIEEAHKFLNPIAASQTIFGTIAREMRKYYVTLLIIDQRPSGIDAEVLSQIGTKVVAQLSDEKDIQAVLNGAPNATTLRAVLGSLDTKKQALLIGHAITMPMVIETRTYDESFYEAMQDPLMVRPIKQVIDEIF
;
A
#
# COMPACT_ATOMS: atom_id res chain seq x y z
N MET A 1 36.42 16.50 -3.18
CA MET A 1 35.22 17.08 -3.84
C MET A 1 35.01 16.29 -5.12
N ASN A 2 33.85 15.71 -5.31
CA ASN A 2 33.53 15.04 -6.58
C ASN A 2 33.53 16.08 -7.70
N LYS A 3 34.13 15.75 -8.85
CA LYS A 3 34.11 16.61 -10.03
C LYS A 3 32.67 16.85 -10.48
N PRO A 4 32.30 18.06 -10.93
CA PRO A 4 30.95 18.32 -11.41
C PRO A 4 30.67 17.55 -12.71
N LEU A 5 29.48 16.99 -12.83
CA LEU A 5 28.98 16.38 -14.07
C LEU A 5 28.81 17.43 -15.18
N GLY A 6 28.53 18.68 -14.81
CA GLY A 6 28.30 19.76 -15.73
C GLY A 6 27.88 21.06 -15.04
N TYR A 7 27.40 21.99 -15.83
CA TYR A 7 26.99 23.31 -15.37
C TYR A 7 25.68 23.72 -16.06
N ILE A 8 24.79 24.40 -15.33
CA ILE A 8 23.53 24.91 -15.87
C ILE A 8 23.83 26.09 -16.81
N ILE A 9 23.33 26.00 -18.05
CA ILE A 9 23.52 27.01 -19.09
C ILE A 9 22.23 27.73 -19.47
N GLU A 10 21.08 27.11 -19.26
CA GLU A 10 19.77 27.62 -19.64
C GLU A 10 18.70 26.96 -18.79
N GLY A 11 17.50 27.55 -18.71
CA GLY A 11 16.35 26.90 -18.12
C GLY A 11 15.28 27.85 -17.65
N SER A 12 14.11 27.25 -17.37
CA SER A 12 12.95 27.92 -16.82
C SER A 12 12.34 27.08 -15.69
N LEU A 13 11.44 27.69 -14.94
CA LEU A 13 10.72 26.99 -13.88
C LEU A 13 9.77 25.91 -14.41
N THR A 14 9.21 26.12 -15.59
CA THR A 14 8.24 25.24 -16.25
C THR A 14 8.90 24.11 -17.03
N ASP A 15 9.94 24.44 -17.80
CA ASP A 15 10.55 23.51 -18.76
C ASP A 15 11.72 22.72 -18.15
N GLY A 16 12.18 23.14 -16.97
CA GLY A 16 13.37 22.60 -16.33
C GLY A 16 14.65 23.31 -16.77
N PHE A 17 15.80 22.69 -16.56
CA PHE A 17 17.11 23.27 -16.80
C PHE A 17 17.88 22.49 -17.87
N VAL A 18 18.77 23.19 -18.56
CA VAL A 18 19.72 22.60 -19.50
C VAL A 18 21.11 22.63 -18.85
N MET A 19 21.67 21.46 -18.63
CA MET A 19 23.05 21.28 -18.19
C MET A 19 23.95 21.03 -19.39
N ARG A 20 25.04 21.77 -19.51
CA ARG A 20 26.14 21.39 -20.36
C ARG A 20 27.00 20.37 -19.61
N VAL A 21 27.14 19.17 -20.21
CA VAL A 21 27.96 18.09 -19.62
C VAL A 21 29.43 18.51 -19.63
N SER A 22 30.14 18.27 -18.53
CA SER A 22 31.57 18.55 -18.39
C SER A 22 32.37 17.73 -19.41
N GLN A 23 33.43 18.32 -19.96
CA GLN A 23 34.34 17.61 -20.88
C GLN A 23 35.09 16.44 -20.20
N GLU A 24 35.20 16.50 -18.87
CA GLU A 24 35.87 15.47 -18.07
C GLU A 24 34.92 14.32 -17.70
N ALA A 25 33.59 14.51 -17.85
CA ALA A 25 32.61 13.49 -17.58
C ALA A 25 32.46 12.52 -18.77
N ASN A 26 32.36 11.24 -18.48
CA ASN A 26 32.02 10.25 -19.50
C ASN A 26 30.52 10.37 -19.84
N ILE A 27 30.22 10.77 -21.07
CA ILE A 27 28.82 10.98 -21.53
C ILE A 27 27.99 9.71 -21.39
N GLU A 28 28.56 8.51 -21.57
CA GLU A 28 27.86 7.24 -21.49
C GLU A 28 27.45 6.89 -20.05
N GLU A 29 28.08 7.51 -19.05
CA GLU A 29 27.72 7.37 -17.63
C GLU A 29 26.62 8.35 -17.21
N VAL A 30 26.35 9.37 -18.00
CA VAL A 30 25.26 10.33 -17.79
C VAL A 30 23.99 9.76 -18.41
N LYS A 31 23.10 9.18 -17.59
CA LYS A 31 21.91 8.47 -18.05
C LYS A 31 20.64 9.26 -17.75
N ALA A 32 19.64 9.15 -18.63
CA ALA A 32 18.29 9.59 -18.31
C ALA A 32 17.73 8.77 -17.13
N GLY A 33 17.06 9.43 -16.19
CA GLY A 33 16.62 8.85 -14.93
C GLY A 33 17.57 9.08 -13.75
N LYS A 34 18.84 9.39 -14.01
CA LYS A 34 19.84 9.63 -12.96
C LYS A 34 19.53 10.90 -12.15
N PHE A 35 19.68 10.81 -10.83
CA PHE A 35 19.48 11.94 -9.93
C PHE A 35 20.76 12.77 -9.78
N VAL A 36 20.56 14.08 -9.77
CA VAL A 36 21.64 15.07 -9.64
C VAL A 36 21.26 16.16 -8.65
N ALA A 37 22.27 16.72 -8.01
CA ALA A 37 22.16 17.87 -7.12
C ALA A 37 22.77 19.10 -7.81
N ILE A 38 21.99 20.17 -8.00
CA ILE A 38 22.46 21.44 -8.53
C ILE A 38 22.73 22.37 -7.35
N ALA A 39 23.95 22.80 -7.21
CA ALA A 39 24.37 23.68 -6.15
C ALA A 39 23.99 25.14 -6.44
N GLY A 40 22.97 25.65 -5.77
CA GLY A 40 22.63 27.07 -5.77
C GLY A 40 23.17 27.77 -4.52
N ASN A 41 23.03 29.11 -4.44
CA ASN A 41 23.54 29.89 -3.31
C ASN A 41 22.76 29.64 -2.01
N GLU A 42 21.42 29.57 -2.10
CA GLU A 42 20.52 29.40 -0.96
C GLU A 42 19.89 28.01 -0.92
N TYR A 43 19.78 27.35 -2.06
CA TYR A 43 19.11 26.09 -2.23
C TYR A 43 19.97 25.11 -3.01
N THR A 44 19.88 23.84 -2.65
CA THR A 44 20.31 22.73 -3.50
C THR A 44 19.08 22.21 -4.24
N PHE A 45 19.12 22.14 -5.57
CA PHE A 45 18.03 21.61 -6.37
C PHE A 45 18.28 20.12 -6.62
N PHE A 46 17.51 19.27 -6.00
CA PHE A 46 17.52 17.84 -6.31
C PHE A 46 16.68 17.63 -7.56
N SER A 47 17.30 17.06 -8.57
CA SER A 47 16.78 17.06 -9.93
C SER A 47 17.04 15.72 -10.60
N MET A 48 16.33 15.44 -11.71
CA MET A 48 16.49 14.23 -12.50
C MET A 48 16.85 14.58 -13.94
N ILE A 49 17.80 13.87 -14.50
CA ILE A 49 18.13 13.96 -15.93
C ILE A 49 17.01 13.29 -16.73
N THR A 50 16.39 14.01 -17.66
CA THR A 50 15.25 13.51 -18.44
C THR A 50 15.60 13.20 -19.89
N ASN A 51 16.62 13.87 -20.44
CA ASN A 51 17.06 13.70 -21.82
C ASN A 51 18.53 14.06 -21.97
N LEU A 52 19.18 13.50 -22.99
CA LEU A 52 20.55 13.81 -23.40
C LEU A 52 20.57 14.11 -24.89
N THR A 53 21.28 15.16 -25.26
CA THR A 53 21.39 15.61 -26.67
C THR A 53 22.82 15.95 -26.98
N LEU A 54 23.32 15.44 -28.12
CA LEU A 54 24.60 15.84 -28.67
C LEU A 54 24.44 17.17 -29.42
N GLN A 55 25.33 18.10 -29.18
CA GLN A 55 25.32 19.45 -29.73
C GLN A 55 26.63 19.78 -30.43
N VAL A 56 26.56 20.66 -31.40
CA VAL A 56 27.71 21.21 -32.09
C VAL A 56 27.62 22.74 -32.11
N THR A 57 28.76 23.44 -32.10
CA THR A 57 28.78 24.90 -32.18
C THR A 57 28.45 25.43 -33.57
N HIS A 58 28.79 24.65 -34.62
CA HIS A 58 28.49 25.00 -36.03
C HIS A 58 27.93 23.76 -36.75
N PRO A 59 26.77 23.88 -37.42
CA PRO A 59 26.16 22.77 -38.14
C PRO A 59 27.06 22.13 -39.21
N ASP A 60 27.96 22.90 -39.82
CA ASP A 60 28.87 22.42 -40.84
C ASP A 60 29.79 21.29 -40.38
N ILE A 61 30.06 21.20 -39.08
CA ILE A 61 30.87 20.11 -38.51
C ILE A 61 30.19 18.74 -38.74
N LEU A 62 28.88 18.70 -38.81
CA LEU A 62 28.12 17.47 -39.04
C LEU A 62 28.10 17.04 -40.53
N LEU A 63 28.36 17.97 -41.45
CA LEU A 63 28.39 17.64 -42.87
C LEU A 63 29.62 16.85 -43.25
N TYR A 64 30.74 17.05 -42.54
CA TYR A 64 32.01 16.38 -42.78
C TYR A 64 32.58 15.83 -41.47
N PRO A 65 32.02 14.76 -40.94
CA PRO A 65 32.50 14.17 -39.69
C PRO A 65 33.92 13.60 -39.89
N PRO A 66 34.87 13.88 -38.98
CA PRO A 66 36.23 13.39 -39.09
C PRO A 66 36.29 11.86 -39.04
N SER A 67 37.11 11.28 -39.90
CA SER A 67 37.36 9.84 -39.97
C SER A 67 38.08 9.32 -38.75
N GLU A 68 38.11 7.99 -38.53
CA GLU A 68 38.85 7.39 -37.42
C GLU A 68 40.33 7.66 -37.42
N SER A 69 40.92 7.84 -38.61
CA SER A 69 42.34 8.16 -38.79
C SER A 69 42.71 9.60 -38.40
N GLU A 70 41.73 10.52 -38.29
CA GLU A 70 41.95 11.94 -37.96
C GLU A 70 41.79 12.20 -36.44
N GLY A 71 42.52 11.44 -35.64
CA GLY A 71 42.42 11.50 -34.16
C GLY A 71 42.65 12.90 -33.58
N PHE A 72 43.65 13.64 -34.10
CA PHE A 72 43.94 15.00 -33.64
C PHE A 72 42.75 15.96 -33.88
N LEU A 73 42.13 15.89 -35.06
CA LEU A 73 40.96 16.71 -35.39
C LEU A 73 39.76 16.37 -34.51
N ARG A 74 39.53 15.06 -34.27
CA ARG A 74 38.51 14.60 -33.34
C ARG A 74 38.70 15.15 -31.92
N ASP A 75 39.91 15.10 -31.39
CA ASP A 75 40.21 15.60 -30.07
C ASP A 75 40.12 17.10 -29.95
N PHE A 76 40.50 17.82 -30.99
CA PHE A 76 40.32 19.27 -31.10
C PHE A 76 38.84 19.67 -31.11
N LEU A 77 38.03 19.00 -31.93
CA LEU A 77 36.59 19.25 -32.02
C LEU A 77 35.88 18.91 -30.71
N LYS A 78 36.21 17.79 -30.07
CA LYS A 78 35.68 17.41 -28.74
C LYS A 78 35.93 18.47 -27.69
N LYS A 79 37.07 19.16 -27.72
CA LYS A 79 37.41 20.20 -26.73
C LYS A 79 36.72 21.55 -27.00
N LYS A 80 36.37 21.91 -28.23
CA LYS A 80 35.88 23.26 -28.53
C LYS A 80 34.52 23.32 -29.24
N SER A 81 34.17 22.33 -30.02
CA SER A 81 33.07 22.44 -30.97
C SER A 81 31.97 21.41 -30.78
N ILE A 82 32.22 20.30 -30.10
CA ILE A 82 31.26 19.25 -29.84
C ILE A 82 31.04 19.17 -28.35
N TYR A 83 29.78 19.12 -27.92
CA TYR A 83 29.43 18.96 -26.51
C TYR A 83 28.11 18.23 -26.33
N ALA A 84 27.85 17.73 -25.16
CA ALA A 84 26.55 17.17 -24.82
C ALA A 84 25.80 18.11 -23.88
N THR A 85 24.49 18.14 -24.04
CA THR A 85 23.58 18.78 -23.08
C THR A 85 22.66 17.73 -22.48
N ALA A 86 22.30 17.94 -21.21
CA ALA A 86 21.28 17.15 -20.55
C ALA A 86 20.13 18.05 -20.11
N GLN A 87 18.90 17.60 -20.39
CA GLN A 87 17.70 18.19 -19.80
C GLN A 87 17.61 17.70 -18.35
N VAL A 88 17.47 18.64 -17.43
CA VAL A 88 17.43 18.36 -15.99
C VAL A 88 16.15 18.94 -15.41
N LYS A 89 15.29 18.07 -14.88
CA LYS A 89 14.03 18.49 -14.29
C LYS A 89 14.16 18.59 -12.78
N PRO A 90 13.98 19.79 -12.19
CA PRO A 90 14.02 19.94 -10.74
C PRO A 90 12.77 19.29 -10.12
N MET A 91 13.00 18.51 -9.07
CA MET A 91 11.95 17.78 -8.35
C MET A 91 11.62 18.44 -7.01
N ILE A 92 12.64 18.84 -6.26
CA ILE A 92 12.52 19.45 -4.94
C ILE A 92 13.75 20.31 -4.65
N THR A 93 13.60 21.29 -3.75
CA THR A 93 14.73 22.08 -3.25
C THR A 93 14.98 21.79 -1.79
N LEU A 94 16.26 21.79 -1.40
CA LEU A 94 16.73 21.73 -0.03
C LEU A 94 17.29 23.10 0.36
N ASN A 95 16.82 23.68 1.46
CA ASN A 95 17.44 24.88 1.99
C ASN A 95 18.69 24.55 2.83
N LYS A 96 19.43 25.56 3.28
CA LYS A 96 20.65 25.39 4.11
C LYS A 96 20.40 24.65 5.44
N GLN A 97 19.16 24.63 5.93
CA GLN A 97 18.77 23.88 7.13
C GLN A 97 18.35 22.43 6.83
N GLY A 98 18.47 21.96 5.57
CA GLY A 98 18.08 20.62 5.16
C GLY A 98 16.56 20.41 5.03
N ARG A 99 15.75 21.48 5.02
CA ARG A 99 14.30 21.36 4.81
C ARG A 99 13.99 21.25 3.32
N THR A 100 13.13 20.32 2.98
CA THR A 100 12.59 20.14 1.64
C THR A 100 11.50 21.17 1.35
N LEU A 101 11.57 21.80 0.19
CA LEU A 101 10.65 22.83 -0.26
C LEU A 101 10.26 22.58 -1.73
N PRO A 102 9.04 22.94 -2.15
CA PRO A 102 8.68 22.93 -3.57
C PRO A 102 9.60 23.85 -4.37
N VAL A 103 9.88 23.47 -5.61
CA VAL A 103 10.68 24.29 -6.53
C VAL A 103 9.90 25.56 -6.91
N LYS A 104 10.39 26.72 -6.49
CA LYS A 104 9.78 28.04 -6.78
C LYS A 104 10.77 29.06 -7.35
N THR A 105 12.00 28.64 -7.63
CA THR A 105 13.06 29.48 -8.14
C THR A 105 13.98 28.67 -9.06
N VAL A 106 14.89 29.33 -9.74
CA VAL A 106 15.87 28.72 -10.65
C VAL A 106 17.28 28.91 -10.09
N PRO A 107 18.21 27.98 -10.38
CA PRO A 107 19.63 28.16 -10.03
C PRO A 107 20.25 29.27 -10.90
N GLN A 108 21.39 29.80 -10.46
CA GLN A 108 22.13 30.76 -11.26
C GLN A 108 22.78 30.07 -12.49
N HIS A 109 23.07 30.87 -13.51
CA HIS A 109 23.89 30.40 -14.62
C HIS A 109 25.22 29.87 -14.09
N PHE A 110 25.70 28.79 -14.71
CA PHE A 110 26.91 28.08 -14.33
C PHE A 110 26.89 27.43 -12.94
N ALA A 111 25.73 27.30 -12.32
CA ALA A 111 25.56 26.46 -11.12
C ALA A 111 26.08 25.06 -11.42
N SER A 112 26.95 24.53 -10.55
CA SER A 112 27.54 23.21 -10.70
C SER A 112 26.51 22.12 -10.45
N VAL A 113 26.56 21.07 -11.27
CA VAL A 113 25.71 19.89 -11.17
C VAL A 113 26.58 18.70 -10.79
N HIS A 114 26.22 18.04 -9.70
CA HIS A 114 26.92 16.86 -9.18
C HIS A 114 25.97 15.66 -9.18
N GLU A 115 26.52 14.45 -9.14
CA GLU A 115 25.71 13.28 -8.84
C GLU A 115 25.09 13.44 -7.46
N ALA A 116 23.83 13.05 -7.32
CA ALA A 116 23.20 13.00 -6.01
C ALA A 116 23.91 11.98 -5.12
N THR A 117 24.08 12.32 -3.85
CA THR A 117 24.75 11.50 -2.86
C THR A 117 23.73 10.78 -1.96
N GLU A 118 24.16 9.74 -1.25
CA GLU A 118 23.32 9.11 -0.21
C GLU A 118 22.81 10.11 0.83
N ARG A 119 23.62 11.15 1.14
CA ARG A 119 23.20 12.22 2.06
C ARG A 119 22.07 13.06 1.50
N ASP A 120 22.08 13.35 0.20
CA ASP A 120 20.99 14.07 -0.46
C ASP A 120 19.71 13.26 -0.43
N VAL A 121 19.80 11.95 -0.71
CA VAL A 121 18.66 11.03 -0.64
C VAL A 121 18.13 10.94 0.79
N ALA A 122 18.99 10.76 1.79
CA ALA A 122 18.59 10.71 3.19
C ALA A 122 17.96 12.03 3.69
N ALA A 123 18.45 13.18 3.21
CA ALA A 123 17.87 14.49 3.54
C ALA A 123 16.44 14.65 2.98
N ILE A 124 16.14 14.01 1.84
CA ILE A 124 14.85 14.12 1.18
C ILE A 124 13.84 13.06 1.69
N PHE A 125 14.28 11.80 1.78
CA PHE A 125 13.42 10.67 2.09
C PHE A 125 13.51 10.19 3.54
N GLY A 126 14.38 10.81 4.35
CA GLY A 126 14.63 10.38 5.72
C GLY A 126 15.53 9.14 5.81
N SER A 127 15.75 8.67 7.01
CA SER A 127 16.60 7.50 7.29
C SER A 127 15.97 6.63 8.39
N GLU A 128 16.12 5.30 8.26
CA GLU A 128 15.73 4.35 9.32
C GLU A 128 16.52 4.58 10.64
N ALA A 129 17.67 5.21 10.59
CA ALA A 129 18.46 5.56 11.76
C ALA A 129 17.86 6.72 12.58
N GLU A 130 16.93 7.50 12.01
CA GLU A 130 16.23 8.58 12.70
C GLU A 130 15.21 8.01 13.69
N LYS A 131 15.50 8.10 15.00
CA LYS A 131 14.68 7.49 16.05
C LYS A 131 13.37 8.23 16.32
N THR A 132 13.30 9.51 16.01
CA THR A 132 12.13 10.37 16.26
C THR A 132 11.03 10.22 15.23
N LYS A 133 11.33 9.65 14.06
CA LYS A 133 10.40 9.43 12.98
C LYS A 133 10.33 7.95 12.58
N LYS A 134 9.17 7.54 12.11
CA LYS A 134 8.92 6.14 11.73
C LYS A 134 9.22 5.90 10.25
N TYR A 135 10.45 6.21 9.82
CA TYR A 135 10.92 5.93 8.47
C TYR A 135 11.21 4.43 8.27
N PHE A 136 10.93 3.96 7.06
CA PHE A 136 11.18 2.57 6.66
C PHE A 136 11.72 2.50 5.23
N ASN A 137 12.84 1.81 5.05
CA ASN A 137 13.49 1.63 3.75
C ASN A 137 12.70 0.66 2.87
N MET A 138 12.21 1.18 1.73
CA MET A 138 11.48 0.42 0.72
C MET A 138 12.36 -0.10 -0.42
N GLY A 139 13.58 0.43 -0.55
CA GLY A 139 14.50 0.10 -1.64
C GLY A 139 15.45 1.25 -1.94
N SER A 140 16.02 1.28 -3.13
CA SER A 140 16.96 2.31 -3.59
C SER A 140 16.57 2.84 -4.97
N PRO A 141 16.99 4.06 -5.36
CA PRO A 141 16.87 4.51 -6.75
C PRO A 141 17.59 3.56 -7.71
N LEU A 142 17.17 3.49 -8.97
CA LEU A 142 17.71 2.51 -9.94
C LEU A 142 19.22 2.66 -10.19
N ASP A 143 19.73 3.87 -10.11
CA ASP A 143 21.12 4.20 -10.47
C ASP A 143 22.03 4.47 -9.25
N MET A 144 21.56 4.23 -8.03
CA MET A 144 22.37 4.43 -6.84
C MET A 144 21.91 3.55 -5.67
N ASN A 145 22.86 3.14 -4.84
CA ASN A 145 22.58 2.30 -3.67
C ASN A 145 22.36 3.17 -2.41
N ALA A 146 21.30 3.99 -2.43
CA ALA A 146 20.92 4.83 -1.32
C ALA A 146 19.49 4.49 -0.85
N PRO A 147 19.25 4.29 0.46
CA PRO A 147 17.93 3.89 0.93
C PRO A 147 16.88 4.99 0.72
N VAL A 148 15.79 4.64 0.03
CA VAL A 148 14.58 5.45 -0.10
C VAL A 148 13.59 5.02 0.97
N CYS A 149 13.35 5.90 1.95
CA CYS A 149 12.45 5.61 3.04
C CYS A 149 11.07 6.22 2.80
N ILE A 150 10.05 5.51 3.28
CA ILE A 150 8.67 5.97 3.40
C ILE A 150 8.40 6.38 4.85
N ASP A 151 7.65 7.45 5.04
CA ASP A 151 7.17 7.89 6.35
C ASP A 151 5.91 7.08 6.74
N LEU A 152 6.08 6.11 7.64
CA LEU A 152 5.00 5.22 8.05
C LEU A 152 3.92 5.91 8.89
N GLU A 153 4.22 6.99 9.58
CA GLU A 153 3.20 7.78 10.29
C GLU A 153 2.26 8.44 9.31
N LYS A 154 2.82 9.05 8.25
CA LYS A 154 2.03 9.64 7.16
C LYS A 154 1.30 8.57 6.33
N LEU A 155 1.89 7.37 6.17
CA LEU A 155 1.23 6.24 5.52
C LEU A 155 -0.04 5.83 6.28
N ALA A 156 0.05 5.77 7.61
CA ALA A 156 -1.07 5.40 8.48
C ALA A 156 -2.12 6.50 8.68
N GLU A 157 -1.82 7.76 8.33
CA GLU A 157 -2.77 8.88 8.42
C GLU A 157 -3.85 8.86 7.33
N ARG A 158 -3.59 8.23 6.20
CA ARG A 158 -4.51 8.17 5.06
C ARG A 158 -4.56 6.77 4.50
N SER A 159 -5.69 6.43 3.91
CA SER A 159 -5.79 5.19 3.13
C SER A 159 -4.73 5.17 2.04
N SER A 160 -4.14 4.00 1.82
CA SER A 160 -3.02 3.79 0.91
C SER A 160 -3.29 2.60 -0.01
N GLY A 161 -2.55 2.49 -1.12
CA GLY A 161 -2.78 1.41 -2.08
C GLY A 161 -1.50 0.80 -2.61
N VAL A 162 -1.52 -0.52 -2.84
CA VAL A 162 -0.51 -1.27 -3.58
C VAL A 162 -1.14 -1.78 -4.87
N PHE A 163 -0.64 -1.30 -6.00
CA PHE A 163 -1.19 -1.60 -7.32
C PHE A 163 -0.16 -2.28 -8.22
N GLY A 164 -0.65 -3.09 -9.16
CA GLY A 164 0.20 -3.76 -10.15
C GLY A 164 -0.52 -4.97 -10.73
N LYS A 165 -0.15 -5.42 -11.92
CA LYS A 165 -0.73 -6.61 -12.52
C LYS A 165 -0.33 -7.89 -11.75
N SER A 166 -0.98 -9.02 -12.04
CA SER A 166 -0.62 -10.31 -11.45
C SER A 166 0.85 -10.67 -11.75
N GLY A 167 1.55 -11.22 -10.76
CA GLY A 167 2.95 -11.64 -10.89
C GLY A 167 4.00 -10.51 -10.84
N THR A 168 3.62 -9.25 -10.56
CA THR A 168 4.55 -8.11 -10.48
C THR A 168 5.08 -7.83 -9.07
N GLY A 169 4.81 -8.71 -8.10
CA GLY A 169 5.35 -8.59 -6.74
C GLY A 169 4.49 -7.78 -5.77
N LYS A 170 3.18 -7.56 -6.03
CA LYS A 170 2.27 -6.85 -5.10
C LYS A 170 2.31 -7.40 -3.68
N THR A 171 2.14 -8.73 -3.54
CA THR A 171 2.17 -9.40 -2.22
C THR A 171 3.49 -9.16 -1.49
N PHE A 172 4.59 -9.13 -2.24
CA PHE A 172 5.91 -8.83 -1.70
C PHE A 172 6.02 -7.38 -1.21
N LEU A 173 5.61 -6.41 -2.03
CA LEU A 173 5.56 -4.99 -1.65
C LEU A 173 4.68 -4.76 -0.43
N THR A 174 3.53 -5.43 -0.39
CA THR A 174 2.63 -5.38 0.76
C THR A 174 3.29 -5.92 2.02
N ARG A 175 3.97 -7.07 1.95
CA ARG A 175 4.71 -7.63 3.10
C ARG A 175 5.79 -6.68 3.61
N LEU A 176 6.53 -6.03 2.71
CA LEU A 176 7.52 -5.02 3.11
C LEU A 176 6.87 -3.88 3.91
N LEU A 177 5.77 -3.31 3.40
CA LEU A 177 5.04 -2.25 4.09
C LEU A 177 4.50 -2.71 5.45
N LEU A 178 3.87 -3.88 5.50
CA LEU A 178 3.32 -4.44 6.73
C LEU A 178 4.41 -4.75 7.75
N ALA A 179 5.55 -5.31 7.33
CA ALA A 179 6.68 -5.54 8.21
C ALA A 179 7.22 -4.22 8.80
N GLY A 180 7.29 -3.17 7.98
CA GLY A 180 7.67 -1.82 8.43
C GLY A 180 6.69 -1.27 9.47
N LEU A 181 5.38 -1.34 9.22
CA LEU A 181 4.33 -0.90 10.15
C LEU A 181 4.42 -1.60 11.49
N ILE A 182 4.61 -2.94 11.49
CA ILE A 182 4.77 -3.76 12.69
C ILE A 182 6.06 -3.40 13.44
N LYS A 183 7.19 -3.34 12.74
CA LYS A 183 8.50 -3.05 13.33
C LYS A 183 8.53 -1.68 13.99
N ARG A 184 8.00 -0.66 13.31
CA ARG A 184 8.00 0.74 13.75
C ARG A 184 6.78 1.10 14.61
N GLN A 185 5.82 0.20 14.78
CA GLN A 185 4.59 0.43 15.54
C GLN A 185 3.87 1.73 15.07
N ALA A 186 3.72 1.88 13.75
CA ALA A 186 3.09 3.07 13.18
C ALA A 186 1.56 2.99 13.18
N ALA A 187 1.01 1.79 13.07
CA ALA A 187 -0.40 1.47 13.23
C ALA A 187 -0.55 -0.02 13.57
N THR A 188 -1.61 -0.37 14.27
CA THR A 188 -2.06 -1.77 14.36
C THR A 188 -2.64 -2.18 13.01
N ILE A 189 -2.44 -3.42 12.58
CA ILE A 189 -2.94 -3.92 11.30
C ILE A 189 -3.92 -5.07 11.48
N LEU A 190 -4.95 -5.08 10.63
CA LEU A 190 -5.83 -6.23 10.41
C LEU A 190 -5.76 -6.60 8.93
N VAL A 191 -5.25 -7.79 8.62
CA VAL A 191 -5.13 -8.29 7.25
C VAL A 191 -6.22 -9.32 6.99
N PHE A 192 -7.06 -9.10 6.00
CA PHE A 192 -7.96 -10.13 5.46
C PHE A 192 -7.20 -10.93 4.40
N ASP A 193 -6.60 -12.04 4.83
CA ASP A 193 -5.70 -12.88 4.04
C ASP A 193 -6.48 -14.00 3.32
N MET A 194 -7.06 -13.66 2.17
CA MET A 194 -7.88 -14.59 1.38
C MET A 194 -7.06 -15.75 0.80
N HIS A 195 -5.80 -15.51 0.49
CA HIS A 195 -4.94 -16.47 -0.18
C HIS A 195 -3.93 -17.14 0.75
N ASN A 196 -3.97 -16.81 2.05
CA ASN A 196 -3.08 -17.32 3.10
C ASN A 196 -1.59 -17.03 2.79
N GLU A 197 -1.31 -15.80 2.33
CA GLU A 197 0.01 -15.39 1.87
C GLU A 197 0.78 -14.57 2.90
N TYR A 198 0.12 -13.99 3.93
CA TYR A 198 0.77 -13.06 4.86
C TYR A 198 1.15 -13.70 6.21
N GLY A 199 0.42 -14.73 6.63
CA GLY A 199 0.53 -15.30 7.98
C GLY A 199 1.85 -16.00 8.25
N LEU A 200 2.02 -17.20 7.74
CA LEU A 200 3.10 -18.11 8.12
C LEU A 200 4.26 -18.12 7.13
N GLN A 201 4.11 -18.87 6.07
CA GLN A 201 5.08 -19.02 5.00
C GLN A 201 4.36 -18.92 3.67
N ALA A 202 4.98 -18.33 2.69
CA ALA A 202 4.48 -18.34 1.34
C ALA A 202 5.57 -18.74 0.38
N ARG A 203 5.17 -19.34 -0.73
CA ARG A 203 6.09 -19.71 -1.80
C ARG A 203 6.37 -18.47 -2.64
N GLN A 204 7.64 -18.19 -2.86
CA GLN A 204 8.05 -17.13 -3.77
C GLN A 204 7.78 -17.55 -5.21
N GLU A 205 7.11 -16.70 -5.99
CA GLU A 205 6.75 -17.02 -7.39
C GLU A 205 7.97 -17.21 -8.30
N SER A 206 9.12 -16.55 -7.99
CA SER A 206 10.32 -16.57 -8.83
C SER A 206 11.16 -17.83 -8.67
N ASP A 207 11.40 -18.30 -7.44
CA ASP A 207 12.47 -19.28 -7.16
C ASP A 207 11.97 -20.53 -6.44
N ALA A 208 10.66 -20.68 -6.29
CA ALA A 208 10.04 -21.77 -5.53
C ALA A 208 10.50 -21.86 -4.04
N LYS A 209 11.26 -20.87 -3.55
CA LYS A 209 11.69 -20.80 -2.15
C LYS A 209 10.54 -20.33 -1.26
N PHE A 210 10.55 -20.83 -0.03
CA PHE A 210 9.62 -20.34 0.99
C PHE A 210 10.18 -19.06 1.63
N VAL A 211 9.33 -18.05 1.78
CA VAL A 211 9.63 -16.80 2.48
C VAL A 211 8.87 -16.75 3.79
N LYS A 212 9.47 -16.14 4.82
CA LYS A 212 8.84 -16.00 6.14
C LYS A 212 7.63 -15.08 6.05
N GLY A 213 6.51 -15.50 6.65
CA GLY A 213 5.35 -14.63 6.83
C GLY A 213 5.48 -13.73 8.06
N LEU A 214 4.51 -12.85 8.24
CA LEU A 214 4.56 -11.84 9.30
C LEU A 214 4.52 -12.45 10.71
N LYS A 215 3.77 -13.54 10.93
CA LYS A 215 3.78 -14.28 12.22
C LYS A 215 5.16 -14.87 12.51
N SER A 216 5.83 -15.38 11.47
CA SER A 216 7.17 -15.94 11.62
C SER A 216 8.24 -14.87 11.92
N LEU A 217 8.06 -13.65 11.39
CA LEU A 217 8.96 -12.52 11.65
C LEU A 217 8.68 -11.86 13.02
N PHE A 218 7.42 -11.81 13.44
CA PHE A 218 6.97 -11.10 14.65
C PHE A 218 6.07 -11.98 15.50
N PRO A 219 6.57 -13.09 16.07
CA PRO A 219 5.74 -14.12 16.74
C PRO A 219 4.95 -13.58 17.94
N SER A 220 5.49 -12.61 18.67
CA SER A 220 4.82 -12.00 19.84
C SER A 220 3.88 -10.84 19.50
N LYS A 221 3.99 -10.25 18.28
CA LYS A 221 3.23 -9.06 17.88
C LYS A 221 2.07 -9.38 16.94
N VAL A 222 2.08 -10.54 16.29
CA VAL A 222 1.10 -10.95 15.28
C VAL A 222 0.31 -12.16 15.78
N ALA A 223 -1.01 -12.12 15.64
CA ALA A 223 -1.92 -13.23 15.93
C ALA A 223 -2.62 -13.70 14.65
N ILE A 224 -2.82 -15.01 14.53
CA ILE A 224 -3.56 -15.65 13.44
C ILE A 224 -4.96 -16.03 13.92
N PHE A 225 -5.96 -15.45 13.28
CA PHE A 225 -7.37 -15.82 13.40
C PHE A 225 -7.74 -16.65 12.18
N SER A 226 -8.20 -17.88 12.36
CA SER A 226 -8.45 -18.80 11.24
C SER A 226 -9.88 -19.29 11.19
N LEU A 227 -10.49 -19.21 9.99
CA LEU A 227 -11.76 -19.88 9.67
C LEU A 227 -11.58 -21.39 9.44
N ASP A 228 -10.36 -21.82 9.06
CA ASP A 228 -10.03 -23.21 8.77
C ASP A 228 -8.75 -23.61 9.53
N PRO A 229 -8.89 -23.97 10.82
CA PRO A 229 -7.74 -24.35 11.65
C PRO A 229 -6.97 -25.55 11.08
N ALA A 230 -7.65 -26.48 10.41
CA ALA A 230 -7.00 -27.62 9.79
C ALA A 230 -6.08 -27.21 8.63
N ALA A 231 -6.47 -26.20 7.84
CA ALA A 231 -5.61 -25.66 6.80
C ALA A 231 -4.39 -24.92 7.38
N THR A 232 -4.57 -24.16 8.46
CA THR A 232 -3.47 -23.49 9.17
C THR A 232 -2.48 -24.50 9.73
N MET A 233 -2.96 -25.58 10.38
CA MET A 233 -2.11 -26.66 10.91
C MET A 233 -1.32 -27.38 9.82
N ARG A 234 -1.92 -27.64 8.64
CA ARG A 234 -1.19 -28.22 7.50
C ARG A 234 -0.06 -27.34 7.00
N ARG A 235 -0.10 -26.02 7.23
CA ARG A 235 0.99 -25.07 6.92
C ARG A 235 2.03 -24.96 8.03
N GLY A 236 1.95 -25.78 9.06
CA GLY A 236 2.99 -25.94 10.10
C GLY A 236 2.83 -25.05 11.34
N ALA A 237 1.64 -24.46 11.58
CA ALA A 237 1.38 -23.72 12.82
C ALA A 237 -0.08 -23.86 13.26
N SER A 238 -0.32 -23.67 14.57
CA SER A 238 -1.67 -23.56 15.13
C SER A 238 -2.14 -22.11 15.05
N PRO A 239 -3.42 -21.84 14.74
CA PRO A 239 -3.98 -20.51 14.86
C PRO A 239 -4.02 -20.08 16.33
N ASP A 240 -3.84 -18.77 16.59
CA ASP A 240 -3.99 -18.21 17.93
C ASP A 240 -5.48 -18.18 18.35
N VAL A 241 -6.39 -18.04 17.36
CA VAL A 241 -7.83 -18.04 17.56
C VAL A 241 -8.52 -18.78 16.42
N VAL A 242 -9.35 -19.75 16.77
CA VAL A 242 -10.29 -20.39 15.82
C VAL A 242 -11.54 -19.52 15.75
N VAL A 243 -11.93 -19.14 14.53
CA VAL A 243 -13.05 -18.24 14.31
C VAL A 243 -14.35 -19.04 14.26
N GLN A 244 -15.28 -18.68 15.15
CA GLN A 244 -16.68 -19.10 15.10
C GLN A 244 -17.58 -17.87 15.28
N LEU A 245 -18.65 -17.79 14.51
CA LEU A 245 -19.63 -16.71 14.53
C LEU A 245 -21.04 -17.26 14.69
N SER A 246 -21.90 -16.49 15.34
CA SER A 246 -23.31 -16.80 15.45
C SER A 246 -24.07 -16.20 14.26
N TYR A 247 -25.21 -16.78 13.88
CA TYR A 247 -26.12 -16.14 12.92
C TYR A 247 -26.61 -14.77 13.39
N GLU A 248 -26.60 -14.51 14.71
CA GLU A 248 -26.96 -13.21 15.28
C GLU A 248 -25.94 -12.10 14.96
N ASP A 249 -24.70 -12.46 14.58
CA ASP A 249 -23.65 -11.50 14.18
C ASP A 249 -23.91 -10.92 12.81
N ILE A 250 -24.72 -11.61 11.98
CA ILE A 250 -25.07 -11.19 10.61
C ILE A 250 -26.25 -10.23 10.65
N ARG A 251 -26.01 -8.98 10.28
CA ARG A 251 -27.06 -7.96 10.14
C ARG A 251 -27.60 -7.91 8.71
N VAL A 252 -28.77 -7.29 8.55
CA VAL A 252 -29.35 -7.06 7.21
C VAL A 252 -28.42 -6.23 6.33
N GLU A 253 -27.70 -5.27 6.90
CA GLU A 253 -26.73 -4.44 6.19
C GLU A 253 -25.56 -5.25 5.61
N ASP A 254 -25.16 -6.36 6.24
CA ASP A 254 -24.13 -7.25 5.71
C ASP A 254 -24.63 -7.97 4.45
N VAL A 255 -25.93 -8.29 4.38
CA VAL A 255 -26.57 -8.88 3.20
C VAL A 255 -26.78 -7.86 2.10
N LEU A 256 -27.09 -6.61 2.43
CA LEU A 256 -27.15 -5.50 1.48
C LEU A 256 -25.84 -5.34 0.72
N SER A 257 -24.73 -5.36 1.43
CA SER A 257 -23.39 -5.23 0.83
C SER A 257 -23.05 -6.39 -0.11
N LEU A 258 -23.77 -7.51 -0.03
CA LEU A 258 -23.64 -8.68 -0.88
C LEU A 258 -24.67 -8.73 -2.01
N GLN A 259 -25.49 -7.68 -2.19
CA GLN A 259 -26.60 -7.67 -3.16
C GLN A 259 -26.16 -8.10 -4.56
N ALA A 260 -25.07 -7.52 -5.05
CA ALA A 260 -24.55 -7.83 -6.39
C ALA A 260 -24.02 -9.28 -6.48
N GLU A 261 -23.26 -9.74 -5.48
CA GLU A 261 -22.69 -11.10 -5.43
C GLU A 261 -23.79 -12.17 -5.34
N LEU A 262 -24.85 -11.88 -4.59
CA LEU A 262 -26.00 -12.76 -4.43
C LEU A 262 -27.03 -12.63 -5.56
N ASN A 263 -26.90 -11.62 -6.41
CA ASN A 263 -27.92 -11.25 -7.40
C ASN A 263 -29.31 -11.15 -6.76
N LEU A 264 -29.43 -10.32 -5.72
CA LEU A 264 -30.68 -10.08 -5.00
C LEU A 264 -31.39 -8.86 -5.58
N HIS A 265 -32.71 -9.00 -5.80
CA HIS A 265 -33.56 -7.88 -6.14
C HIS A 265 -33.84 -7.02 -4.89
N SER A 266 -34.14 -5.73 -5.06
CA SER A 266 -34.43 -4.79 -3.95
C SER A 266 -35.58 -5.30 -3.05
N THR A 267 -36.59 -5.93 -3.62
CA THR A 267 -37.71 -6.51 -2.86
C THR A 267 -37.29 -7.63 -1.91
N ALA A 268 -36.23 -8.39 -2.23
CA ALA A 268 -35.71 -9.40 -1.33
C ALA A 268 -35.00 -8.76 -0.13
N LEU A 269 -34.37 -7.59 -0.32
CA LEU A 269 -33.77 -6.83 0.77
C LEU A 269 -34.83 -6.20 1.68
N GLU A 270 -35.93 -5.69 1.11
CA GLU A 270 -37.08 -5.22 1.88
C GLU A 270 -37.66 -6.36 2.74
N ALA A 271 -37.76 -7.57 2.18
CA ALA A 271 -38.19 -8.75 2.93
C ALA A 271 -37.23 -9.05 4.11
N ALA A 272 -35.92 -8.89 3.93
CA ALA A 272 -34.94 -9.06 5.02
C ALA A 272 -35.18 -8.07 6.18
N TYR A 273 -35.48 -6.80 5.88
CA TYR A 273 -35.84 -5.82 6.90
C TYR A 273 -37.14 -6.12 7.60
N LEU A 274 -38.18 -6.58 6.87
CA LEU A 274 -39.45 -6.98 7.49
C LEU A 274 -39.27 -8.16 8.44
N ILE A 275 -38.46 -9.16 8.05
CA ILE A 275 -38.10 -10.28 8.93
C ILE A 275 -37.33 -9.80 10.14
N HIS A 276 -36.34 -8.92 9.96
CA HIS A 276 -35.56 -8.36 11.06
C HIS A 276 -36.42 -7.54 12.02
N ASN A 277 -37.37 -6.74 11.54
CA ASN A 277 -38.27 -5.98 12.40
C ASN A 277 -39.09 -6.88 13.31
N LYS A 278 -39.42 -8.11 12.87
CA LYS A 278 -40.18 -9.07 13.67
C LYS A 278 -39.31 -9.91 14.60
N PHE A 279 -38.18 -10.43 14.11
CA PHE A 279 -37.34 -11.40 14.85
C PHE A 279 -36.06 -10.79 15.43
N GLY A 280 -35.80 -9.50 15.19
CA GLY A 280 -34.60 -8.82 15.67
C GLY A 280 -33.31 -9.50 15.21
N LYS A 281 -32.40 -9.75 16.15
CA LYS A 281 -31.10 -10.40 15.85
C LYS A 281 -31.24 -11.85 15.33
N GLU A 282 -32.33 -12.53 15.64
CA GLU A 282 -32.58 -13.91 15.22
C GLU A 282 -33.20 -14.01 13.80
N TRP A 283 -33.28 -12.89 13.06
CA TRP A 283 -33.91 -12.80 11.73
C TRP A 283 -33.40 -13.83 10.73
N LEU A 284 -32.07 -14.04 10.70
CA LEU A 284 -31.48 -15.01 9.79
C LEU A 284 -31.79 -16.45 10.20
N LEU A 285 -31.73 -16.76 11.49
CA LEU A 285 -32.11 -18.07 12.01
C LEU A 285 -33.58 -18.38 11.68
N ALA A 286 -34.46 -17.41 11.92
CA ALA A 286 -35.90 -17.55 11.58
C ALA A 286 -36.11 -17.78 10.07
N LEU A 287 -35.38 -17.04 9.23
CA LEU A 287 -35.45 -17.25 7.78
C LEU A 287 -34.93 -18.64 7.37
N LEU A 288 -33.82 -19.12 7.94
CA LEU A 288 -33.24 -20.41 7.58
C LEU A 288 -34.10 -21.59 8.08
N GLU A 289 -34.79 -21.45 9.21
CA GLU A 289 -35.67 -22.50 9.77
C GLU A 289 -37.06 -22.50 9.15
N GLN A 290 -37.65 -21.35 8.88
CA GLN A 290 -39.07 -21.23 8.44
C GLN A 290 -39.24 -20.79 6.97
N GLY A 291 -38.20 -20.21 6.35
CA GLY A 291 -38.27 -19.67 4.99
C GLY A 291 -38.48 -20.71 3.88
N HIS A 292 -38.44 -22.01 4.21
CA HIS A 292 -38.75 -23.09 3.28
C HIS A 292 -40.25 -23.09 2.93
N ASP A 293 -41.15 -22.71 3.86
CA ASP A 293 -42.53 -22.38 3.59
C ASP A 293 -42.71 -20.86 3.48
N ALA A 294 -42.34 -20.34 2.32
CA ALA A 294 -42.38 -18.91 2.07
C ALA A 294 -43.78 -18.28 2.18
N LYS A 295 -44.86 -19.05 1.96
CA LYS A 295 -46.23 -18.53 2.06
C LYS A 295 -46.66 -18.34 3.52
N GLU A 296 -46.42 -19.34 4.36
CA GLU A 296 -46.71 -19.25 5.79
C GLU A 296 -45.84 -18.18 6.45
N PHE A 297 -44.54 -18.17 6.17
CA PHE A 297 -43.62 -17.18 6.73
C PHE A 297 -43.92 -15.75 6.26
N ALA A 298 -44.45 -15.57 5.04
CA ALA A 298 -44.93 -14.29 4.51
C ALA A 298 -46.12 -13.77 5.31
N SER A 299 -47.08 -14.61 5.65
CA SER A 299 -48.22 -14.20 6.46
C SER A 299 -47.82 -13.67 7.85
N GLN A 300 -46.74 -14.21 8.41
CA GLN A 300 -46.20 -13.80 9.69
C GLN A 300 -45.40 -12.50 9.63
N THR A 301 -44.67 -12.26 8.53
CA THR A 301 -43.70 -11.14 8.43
C THR A 301 -44.22 -9.95 7.63
N GLY A 302 -45.27 -10.12 6.87
CA GLY A 302 -45.79 -9.11 5.95
C GLY A 302 -44.94 -8.93 4.67
N ALA A 303 -43.95 -9.77 4.45
CA ALA A 303 -43.14 -9.74 3.25
C ALA A 303 -43.77 -10.56 2.11
N HIS A 304 -43.39 -10.28 0.85
CA HIS A 304 -43.87 -11.02 -0.29
C HIS A 304 -43.29 -12.45 -0.34
N PRO A 305 -44.08 -13.51 -0.57
CA PRO A 305 -43.63 -14.91 -0.55
C PRO A 305 -42.46 -15.19 -1.52
N GLU A 306 -42.49 -14.64 -2.73
CA GLU A 306 -41.43 -14.83 -3.72
C GLU A 306 -40.12 -14.18 -3.27
N SER A 307 -40.18 -13.02 -2.60
CA SER A 307 -39.01 -12.32 -2.04
C SER A 307 -38.39 -13.13 -0.91
N ILE A 308 -39.20 -13.74 -0.04
CA ILE A 308 -38.75 -14.66 1.00
C ILE A 308 -38.09 -15.89 0.38
N ALA A 309 -38.71 -16.51 -0.59
CA ALA A 309 -38.18 -17.70 -1.26
C ALA A 309 -36.84 -17.40 -1.98
N ALA A 310 -36.72 -16.23 -2.61
CA ALA A 310 -35.48 -15.78 -3.21
C ALA A 310 -34.38 -15.56 -2.16
N LEU A 311 -34.66 -14.83 -1.07
CA LEU A 311 -33.74 -14.55 0.03
C LEU A 311 -33.30 -15.87 0.69
N TYR A 312 -34.23 -16.76 1.04
CA TYR A 312 -33.94 -18.06 1.63
C TYR A 312 -32.97 -18.88 0.79
N ARG A 313 -33.27 -19.06 -0.51
CA ARG A 313 -32.41 -19.84 -1.43
C ARG A 313 -30.98 -19.28 -1.49
N LYS A 314 -30.84 -17.95 -1.46
CA LYS A 314 -29.53 -17.30 -1.56
C LYS A 314 -28.77 -17.36 -0.24
N LEU A 315 -29.42 -17.16 0.91
CA LEU A 315 -28.77 -17.15 2.22
C LEU A 315 -28.56 -18.54 2.82
N LYS A 316 -29.31 -19.56 2.34
CA LYS A 316 -29.09 -20.97 2.76
C LYS A 316 -27.66 -21.45 2.55
N ARG A 317 -26.89 -20.82 1.66
CA ARG A 317 -25.47 -21.12 1.48
C ARG A 317 -24.62 -20.84 2.73
N ILE A 318 -25.10 -20.00 3.66
CA ILE A 318 -24.42 -19.71 4.94
C ILE A 318 -24.38 -20.98 5.81
N GLU A 319 -25.39 -21.85 5.78
CA GLU A 319 -25.39 -23.13 6.51
C GLU A 319 -24.25 -24.07 6.09
N LYS A 320 -23.67 -23.88 4.90
CA LYS A 320 -22.54 -24.66 4.40
C LYS A 320 -21.18 -24.17 4.94
N LEU A 321 -21.18 -23.08 5.68
CA LEU A 321 -19.98 -22.50 6.26
C LEU A 321 -19.86 -22.99 7.72
N PRO A 322 -18.95 -23.93 8.02
CA PRO A 322 -18.92 -24.65 9.30
C PRO A 322 -18.53 -23.77 10.50
N PHE A 323 -18.02 -22.59 10.26
CA PHE A 323 -17.68 -21.61 11.29
C PHE A 323 -18.86 -20.73 11.71
N PHE A 324 -20.03 -20.85 11.05
CA PHE A 324 -21.27 -20.27 11.54
C PHE A 324 -22.07 -21.29 12.36
N VAL A 325 -22.45 -20.88 13.57
CA VAL A 325 -23.28 -21.67 14.48
C VAL A 325 -24.57 -20.93 14.82
N LYS A 326 -25.61 -21.65 15.24
CA LYS A 326 -26.92 -21.05 15.52
C LYS A 326 -26.84 -20.00 16.62
N LYS A 327 -26.15 -20.29 17.73
CA LYS A 327 -25.97 -19.37 18.86
C LYS A 327 -24.57 -19.60 19.49
N LEU A 328 -23.96 -18.52 19.94
CA LEU A 328 -22.74 -18.52 20.75
C LEU A 328 -22.99 -17.75 22.04
N PRO A 329 -22.45 -18.19 23.18
CA PRO A 329 -22.39 -17.38 24.39
C PRO A 329 -21.65 -16.06 24.12
N ARG A 330 -22.10 -14.95 24.70
CA ARG A 330 -21.42 -13.65 24.54
C ARG A 330 -19.95 -13.68 24.99
N SER A 331 -19.64 -14.49 26.01
CA SER A 331 -18.27 -14.69 26.48
C SER A 331 -17.33 -15.34 25.45
N GLU A 332 -17.88 -15.92 24.39
CA GLU A 332 -17.13 -16.58 23.32
C GLU A 332 -17.12 -15.77 22.02
N SER A 333 -17.53 -14.50 22.06
CA SER A 333 -17.53 -13.63 20.88
C SER A 333 -16.11 -13.46 20.34
N VAL A 334 -15.85 -14.06 19.18
CA VAL A 334 -14.57 -13.95 18.49
C VAL A 334 -14.33 -12.51 18.00
N ILE A 335 -15.39 -11.79 17.66
CA ILE A 335 -15.29 -10.39 17.22
C ILE A 335 -14.81 -9.51 18.38
N ASP A 336 -15.37 -9.68 19.58
CA ASP A 336 -14.94 -8.91 20.76
C ASP A 336 -13.49 -9.25 21.12
N ARG A 337 -13.11 -10.53 21.04
CA ARG A 337 -11.72 -10.97 21.20
C ARG A 337 -10.78 -10.35 20.16
N LEU A 338 -11.19 -10.27 18.89
CA LEU A 338 -10.42 -9.60 17.83
C LEU A 338 -10.21 -8.11 18.17
N LEU A 339 -11.26 -7.42 18.62
CA LEU A 339 -11.18 -6.02 19.04
C LEU A 339 -10.24 -5.82 20.24
N GLU A 340 -10.21 -6.77 21.18
CA GLU A 340 -9.25 -6.73 22.30
C GLU A 340 -7.80 -6.88 21.83
N TYR A 341 -7.52 -7.79 20.88
CA TYR A 341 -6.18 -7.94 20.31
C TYR A 341 -5.73 -6.64 19.62
N LEU A 342 -6.59 -6.06 18.78
CA LEU A 342 -6.31 -4.79 18.11
C LEU A 342 -6.10 -3.64 19.09
N ALA A 343 -6.90 -3.58 20.16
CA ALA A 343 -6.77 -2.54 21.20
C ALA A 343 -5.47 -2.65 22.01
N LYS A 344 -4.90 -3.85 22.11
CA LYS A 344 -3.58 -4.10 22.74
C LYS A 344 -2.41 -3.87 21.80
N GLY A 345 -2.65 -3.39 20.58
CA GLY A 345 -1.62 -3.21 19.55
C GLY A 345 -1.14 -4.52 18.91
N THR A 346 -1.84 -5.64 19.15
CA THR A 346 -1.52 -6.92 18.50
C THR A 346 -2.10 -6.91 17.09
N HIS A 347 -1.24 -7.13 16.10
CA HIS A 347 -1.62 -7.21 14.69
C HIS A 347 -2.35 -8.53 14.42
N VAL A 348 -3.39 -8.49 13.61
CA VAL A 348 -4.22 -9.68 13.33
C VAL A 348 -4.14 -10.02 11.85
N ILE A 349 -3.86 -11.28 11.56
CA ILE A 349 -4.00 -11.88 10.23
C ILE A 349 -5.20 -12.81 10.28
N PHE A 350 -6.22 -12.45 9.51
CA PHE A 350 -7.46 -13.20 9.42
C PHE A 350 -7.42 -14.11 8.20
N GLU A 351 -7.11 -15.40 8.42
CA GLU A 351 -6.94 -16.41 7.38
C GLU A 351 -8.26 -17.07 7.03
N PHE A 352 -8.53 -17.17 5.73
CA PHE A 352 -9.73 -17.83 5.19
C PHE A 352 -9.54 -19.34 4.97
N GLY A 353 -8.30 -19.84 4.94
CA GLY A 353 -8.01 -21.25 4.70
C GLY A 353 -8.49 -21.70 3.32
N ASN A 354 -9.40 -22.71 3.30
CA ASN A 354 -10.02 -23.22 2.07
C ASN A 354 -11.32 -22.48 1.69
N PHE A 355 -11.77 -21.49 2.48
CA PHE A 355 -13.00 -20.74 2.20
C PHE A 355 -12.72 -19.53 1.28
N THR A 356 -12.28 -19.82 0.05
CA THR A 356 -11.82 -18.82 -0.94
C THR A 356 -12.92 -18.20 -1.78
N SER A 357 -14.21 -18.49 -1.49
CA SER A 357 -15.32 -17.90 -2.25
C SER A 357 -15.43 -16.39 -1.99
N THR A 358 -15.68 -15.61 -3.03
CA THR A 358 -15.94 -14.17 -2.93
C THR A 358 -17.05 -13.87 -1.92
N PHE A 359 -18.10 -14.68 -1.88
CA PHE A 359 -19.19 -14.54 -0.92
C PHE A 359 -18.70 -14.62 0.52
N CYS A 360 -17.89 -15.64 0.88
CA CYS A 360 -17.35 -15.80 2.23
C CYS A 360 -16.44 -14.61 2.58
N TYR A 361 -15.57 -14.21 1.67
CA TYR A 361 -14.64 -13.11 1.87
C TYR A 361 -15.38 -11.79 2.14
N LEU A 362 -16.33 -11.42 1.28
CA LEU A 362 -17.11 -10.20 1.44
C LEU A 362 -17.94 -10.21 2.73
N LEU A 363 -18.60 -11.35 3.05
CA LEU A 363 -19.43 -11.48 4.25
C LEU A 363 -18.60 -11.26 5.52
N MET A 364 -17.50 -12.00 5.65
CA MET A 364 -16.65 -11.94 6.85
C MET A 364 -16.01 -10.57 7.01
N ALA A 365 -15.45 -10.01 5.92
CA ALA A 365 -14.84 -8.70 5.95
C ALA A 365 -15.84 -7.61 6.34
N ASN A 366 -17.09 -7.65 5.81
CA ASN A 366 -18.13 -6.69 6.17
C ASN A 366 -18.55 -6.80 7.64
N ILE A 367 -18.80 -8.02 8.15
CA ILE A 367 -19.20 -8.21 9.56
C ILE A 367 -18.16 -7.63 10.50
N ILE A 368 -16.89 -8.00 10.31
CA ILE A 368 -15.79 -7.59 11.18
C ILE A 368 -15.56 -6.08 11.07
N THR A 369 -15.49 -5.55 9.85
CA THR A 369 -15.20 -4.12 9.63
C THR A 369 -16.32 -3.22 10.14
N ARG A 370 -17.57 -3.64 10.04
CA ARG A 370 -18.71 -2.90 10.63
C ARG A 370 -18.61 -2.82 12.15
N ARG A 371 -18.19 -3.89 12.82
CA ARG A 371 -17.98 -3.87 14.28
C ARG A 371 -16.81 -2.96 14.66
N ILE A 372 -15.71 -3.01 13.92
CA ILE A 372 -14.57 -2.11 14.09
C ILE A 372 -15.02 -0.66 13.94
N HIS A 373 -15.75 -0.34 12.87
CA HIS A 373 -16.27 1.01 12.64
C HIS A 373 -17.05 1.52 13.86
N HIS A 374 -18.00 0.73 14.34
CA HIS A 374 -18.84 1.12 15.48
C HIS A 374 -18.00 1.39 16.75
N GLU A 375 -17.03 0.54 17.04
CA GLU A 375 -16.18 0.69 18.23
C GLU A 375 -15.21 1.88 18.11
N TYR A 376 -14.64 2.12 16.93
CA TYR A 376 -13.74 3.24 16.72
C TYR A 376 -14.47 4.61 16.74
N VAL A 377 -15.69 4.67 16.23
CA VAL A 377 -16.55 5.86 16.38
C VAL A 377 -16.76 6.18 17.86
N LYS A 378 -17.18 5.19 18.67
CA LYS A 378 -17.37 5.37 20.12
C LYS A 378 -16.09 5.82 20.84
N LYS A 379 -14.95 5.17 20.57
CA LYS A 379 -13.67 5.54 21.17
C LYS A 379 -13.27 6.96 20.82
N THR A 380 -13.46 7.35 19.56
CA THR A 380 -13.14 8.71 19.10
C THR A 380 -14.06 9.76 19.76
N GLU A 381 -15.36 9.49 19.85
CA GLU A 381 -16.31 10.38 20.56
C GLU A 381 -15.94 10.52 22.04
N HIS A 382 -15.54 9.42 22.69
CA HIS A 382 -15.05 9.47 24.06
C HIS A 382 -13.79 10.33 24.19
N TYR A 383 -12.80 10.11 23.33
CA TYR A 383 -11.56 10.90 23.30
C TYR A 383 -11.83 12.39 23.06
N LEU A 384 -12.70 12.73 22.12
CA LEU A 384 -13.07 14.13 21.85
C LEU A 384 -13.75 14.79 23.06
N GLY A 385 -14.47 14.02 23.89
CA GLY A 385 -15.06 14.49 25.13
C GLY A 385 -14.06 14.67 26.28
N THR A 386 -13.09 13.76 26.41
CA THR A 386 -12.11 13.78 27.52
C THR A 386 -10.85 14.58 27.20
N GLN A 387 -10.43 14.62 25.93
CA GLN A 387 -9.18 15.22 25.43
C GLN A 387 -7.91 14.73 26.16
N LYS A 388 -7.97 13.53 26.75
CA LYS A 388 -6.83 12.94 27.46
C LYS A 388 -6.03 12.06 26.50
N ALA A 389 -4.71 12.23 26.46
CA ALA A 389 -3.83 11.50 25.55
C ALA A 389 -3.96 9.95 25.64
N HIS A 390 -4.29 9.41 26.82
CA HIS A 390 -4.47 7.96 26.99
C HIS A 390 -5.80 7.42 26.46
N ASP A 391 -6.76 8.30 26.16
CA ASP A 391 -8.04 7.94 25.53
C ASP A 391 -7.98 8.02 24.01
N GLU A 392 -6.87 8.55 23.44
CA GLU A 392 -6.68 8.63 21.99
C GLU A 392 -6.66 7.23 21.36
N PRO A 393 -7.52 6.96 20.35
CA PRO A 393 -7.55 5.65 19.72
C PRO A 393 -6.24 5.33 18.99
N GLU A 394 -5.74 4.11 19.15
CA GLU A 394 -4.63 3.61 18.36
C GLU A 394 -5.00 3.56 16.88
N LYS A 395 -4.07 3.98 16.00
CA LYS A 395 -4.29 3.93 14.55
C LYS A 395 -4.44 2.48 14.10
N LEU A 396 -5.49 2.19 13.35
CA LEU A 396 -5.76 0.89 12.75
C LEU A 396 -5.71 0.99 11.23
N MET A 397 -4.97 0.10 10.58
CA MET A 397 -4.96 -0.07 9.14
C MET A 397 -5.56 -1.43 8.77
N ILE A 398 -6.67 -1.41 8.05
CA ILE A 398 -7.33 -2.61 7.52
C ILE A 398 -6.80 -2.88 6.12
N VAL A 399 -6.29 -4.08 5.91
CA VAL A 399 -5.69 -4.51 4.64
C VAL A 399 -6.66 -5.42 3.90
N ILE A 400 -7.00 -5.04 2.68
CA ILE A 400 -7.93 -5.79 1.81
C ILE A 400 -7.31 -6.06 0.45
N GLU A 401 -7.40 -7.31 0.01
CA GLU A 401 -7.04 -7.72 -1.35
C GLU A 401 -8.25 -7.66 -2.29
N GLU A 402 -7.97 -7.60 -3.59
CA GLU A 402 -9.02 -7.51 -4.62
C GLU A 402 -10.03 -6.39 -4.32
N ALA A 403 -9.50 -5.22 -3.96
CA ALA A 403 -10.26 -4.08 -3.44
C ALA A 403 -11.41 -3.63 -4.36
N HIS A 404 -11.29 -3.86 -5.69
CA HIS A 404 -12.36 -3.60 -6.64
C HIS A 404 -13.66 -4.37 -6.32
N LYS A 405 -13.60 -5.48 -5.58
CA LYS A 405 -14.82 -6.22 -5.15
C LYS A 405 -15.60 -5.47 -4.08
N PHE A 406 -14.93 -4.70 -3.23
CA PHE A 406 -15.52 -3.93 -2.13
C PHE A 406 -15.79 -2.46 -2.48
N LEU A 407 -15.00 -1.93 -3.41
CA LEU A 407 -14.89 -0.50 -3.68
C LEU A 407 -15.18 -0.13 -5.14
N ASN A 408 -15.85 -1.02 -5.91
CA ASN A 408 -16.39 -0.61 -7.21
C ASN A 408 -17.50 0.44 -7.03
N PRO A 409 -17.90 1.17 -8.07
CA PRO A 409 -18.87 2.27 -7.94
C PRO A 409 -20.19 1.91 -7.27
N ILE A 410 -20.66 0.67 -7.43
CA ILE A 410 -21.90 0.19 -6.79
C ILE A 410 -21.63 -0.17 -5.33
N ALA A 411 -20.62 -1.00 -5.07
CA ALA A 411 -20.31 -1.47 -3.74
C ALA A 411 -19.82 -0.33 -2.82
N ALA A 412 -19.04 0.61 -3.30
CA ALA A 412 -18.52 1.73 -2.52
C ALA A 412 -19.61 2.60 -1.90
N SER A 413 -20.77 2.70 -2.52
CA SER A 413 -21.92 3.44 -1.97
C SER A 413 -22.69 2.66 -0.90
N GLN A 414 -22.58 1.33 -0.86
CA GLN A 414 -23.39 0.44 -0.04
C GLN A 414 -22.61 -0.27 1.07
N THR A 415 -21.27 -0.32 0.98
CA THR A 415 -20.44 -1.05 1.93
C THR A 415 -19.80 -0.13 2.97
N ILE A 416 -19.49 -0.71 4.13
CA ILE A 416 -18.73 -0.03 5.16
C ILE A 416 -17.33 0.39 4.69
N PHE A 417 -16.75 -0.33 3.73
CA PHE A 417 -15.44 0.00 3.17
C PHE A 417 -15.43 1.33 2.41
N GLY A 418 -16.52 1.62 1.68
CA GLY A 418 -16.67 2.93 1.04
C GLY A 418 -16.75 4.08 2.06
N THR A 419 -17.45 3.86 3.18
CA THR A 419 -17.51 4.81 4.29
C THR A 419 -16.12 5.00 4.93
N ILE A 420 -15.39 3.91 5.18
CA ILE A 420 -14.03 3.99 5.73
C ILE A 420 -13.11 4.74 4.80
N ALA A 421 -13.13 4.43 3.50
CA ALA A 421 -12.28 5.11 2.53
C ALA A 421 -12.50 6.62 2.49
N ARG A 422 -13.76 7.08 2.62
CA ARG A 422 -14.13 8.49 2.55
C ARG A 422 -14.01 9.24 3.89
N GLU A 423 -14.36 8.61 5.00
CA GLU A 423 -14.62 9.33 6.25
C GLU A 423 -13.80 8.90 7.46
N MET A 424 -13.30 7.65 7.47
CA MET A 424 -12.79 7.01 8.69
C MET A 424 -11.42 7.51 9.17
N ARG A 425 -10.72 8.28 8.36
CA ARG A 425 -9.50 8.96 8.81
C ARG A 425 -9.70 9.73 10.13
N LYS A 426 -10.85 10.40 10.29
CA LYS A 426 -11.21 11.11 11.52
C LYS A 426 -11.44 10.21 12.72
N TYR A 427 -11.60 8.90 12.49
CA TYR A 427 -11.82 7.87 13.52
C TYR A 427 -10.61 6.92 13.65
N TYR A 428 -9.42 7.33 13.21
CA TYR A 428 -8.17 6.56 13.34
C TYR A 428 -8.15 5.22 12.59
N VAL A 429 -9.06 5.00 11.64
CA VAL A 429 -9.09 3.80 10.80
C VAL A 429 -8.79 4.17 9.35
N THR A 430 -7.85 3.46 8.73
CA THR A 430 -7.47 3.63 7.33
C THR A 430 -7.46 2.30 6.60
N LEU A 431 -7.46 2.33 5.27
CA LEU A 431 -7.33 1.15 4.43
C LEU A 431 -5.94 1.07 3.79
N LEU A 432 -5.41 -0.14 3.68
CA LEU A 432 -4.39 -0.48 2.71
C LEU A 432 -5.04 -1.41 1.67
N ILE A 433 -5.32 -0.85 0.50
CA ILE A 433 -5.97 -1.59 -0.58
C ILE A 433 -4.92 -2.21 -1.50
N ILE A 434 -5.13 -3.46 -1.89
CA ILE A 434 -4.27 -4.18 -2.81
C ILE A 434 -5.11 -4.56 -4.02
N ASP A 435 -4.70 -4.10 -5.21
CA ASP A 435 -5.47 -4.36 -6.41
C ASP A 435 -4.62 -4.50 -7.66
N GLN A 436 -5.10 -5.28 -8.61
CA GLN A 436 -4.51 -5.44 -9.93
C GLN A 436 -5.22 -4.59 -11.00
N ARG A 437 -6.41 -4.09 -10.70
CA ARG A 437 -7.28 -3.32 -11.61
C ARG A 437 -7.78 -2.03 -10.94
N PRO A 438 -6.91 -1.06 -10.67
CA PRO A 438 -7.29 0.18 -9.98
C PRO A 438 -8.39 0.97 -10.71
N SER A 439 -8.53 0.82 -12.02
CA SER A 439 -9.65 1.40 -12.79
C SER A 439 -11.03 0.82 -12.45
N GLY A 440 -11.07 -0.33 -11.79
CA GLY A 440 -12.32 -0.94 -11.29
C GLY A 440 -12.77 -0.39 -9.95
N ILE A 441 -11.95 0.42 -9.28
CA ILE A 441 -12.27 1.07 -8.02
C ILE A 441 -13.01 2.38 -8.29
N ASP A 442 -13.98 2.71 -7.44
CA ASP A 442 -14.70 3.99 -7.48
C ASP A 442 -13.72 5.17 -7.52
N ALA A 443 -13.95 6.10 -8.44
CA ALA A 443 -13.02 7.21 -8.69
C ALA A 443 -12.90 8.16 -7.48
N GLU A 444 -13.99 8.38 -6.73
CA GLU A 444 -13.97 9.18 -5.51
C GLU A 444 -13.11 8.51 -4.44
N VAL A 445 -13.32 7.21 -4.21
CA VAL A 445 -12.51 6.41 -3.28
C VAL A 445 -11.04 6.44 -3.68
N LEU A 446 -10.72 6.21 -4.94
CA LEU A 446 -9.34 6.20 -5.43
C LEU A 446 -8.65 7.56 -5.26
N SER A 447 -9.41 8.66 -5.35
CA SER A 447 -8.91 10.02 -5.09
C SER A 447 -8.51 10.27 -3.63
N GLN A 448 -9.11 9.53 -2.68
CA GLN A 448 -8.79 9.61 -1.25
C GLN A 448 -7.56 8.77 -0.86
N ILE A 449 -7.04 7.95 -1.77
CA ILE A 449 -5.82 7.17 -1.51
C ILE A 449 -4.62 8.11 -1.50
N GLY A 450 -4.09 8.35 -0.30
CA GLY A 450 -3.05 9.32 -0.05
C GLY A 450 -1.66 8.88 -0.54
N THR A 451 -1.35 7.59 -0.45
CA THR A 451 -0.07 7.03 -0.89
C THR A 451 -0.31 5.80 -1.75
N LYS A 452 0.41 5.72 -2.87
CA LYS A 452 0.31 4.62 -3.82
C LYS A 452 1.71 4.02 -4.06
N VAL A 453 1.82 2.71 -3.89
CA VAL A 453 2.98 1.91 -4.26
C VAL A 453 2.61 1.12 -5.50
N VAL A 454 3.23 1.40 -6.62
CA VAL A 454 2.79 0.92 -7.92
C VAL A 454 3.88 0.06 -8.56
N ALA A 455 3.65 -1.25 -8.65
CA ALA A 455 4.42 -2.14 -9.50
C ALA A 455 3.98 -1.96 -10.97
N GLN A 456 4.57 -2.72 -11.88
CA GLN A 456 4.23 -2.61 -13.30
C GLN A 456 2.72 -2.72 -13.57
N LEU A 457 2.20 -1.78 -14.33
CA LEU A 457 0.87 -1.77 -14.93
C LEU A 457 0.99 -1.68 -16.45
N SER A 458 0.14 -2.39 -17.18
CA SER A 458 0.15 -2.42 -18.64
C SER A 458 -1.14 -1.86 -19.26
N ASP A 459 -2.24 -1.82 -18.53
CA ASP A 459 -3.50 -1.26 -19.00
C ASP A 459 -3.50 0.27 -18.83
N GLU A 460 -3.83 0.99 -19.89
CA GLU A 460 -3.80 2.45 -19.90
C GLU A 460 -4.81 3.09 -18.94
N LYS A 461 -5.98 2.46 -18.75
CA LYS A 461 -7.00 2.93 -17.80
C LYS A 461 -6.52 2.79 -16.37
N ASP A 462 -5.81 1.69 -16.05
CA ASP A 462 -5.24 1.44 -14.73
C ASP A 462 -4.11 2.42 -14.43
N ILE A 463 -3.24 2.69 -15.41
CA ILE A 463 -2.16 3.69 -15.30
C ILE A 463 -2.77 5.08 -15.05
N GLN A 464 -3.78 5.48 -15.84
CA GLN A 464 -4.45 6.76 -15.68
C GLN A 464 -5.13 6.87 -14.30
N ALA A 465 -5.81 5.82 -13.85
CA ALA A 465 -6.49 5.79 -12.55
C ALA A 465 -5.51 5.99 -11.38
N VAL A 466 -4.36 5.33 -11.43
CA VAL A 466 -3.33 5.47 -10.38
C VAL A 466 -2.66 6.85 -10.40
N LEU A 467 -2.40 7.40 -11.58
CA LEU A 467 -1.72 8.69 -11.73
C LEU A 467 -2.66 9.90 -11.61
N ASN A 468 -3.97 9.67 -11.51
CA ASN A 468 -4.91 10.78 -11.33
C ASN A 468 -4.55 11.60 -10.07
N GLY A 469 -4.39 12.92 -10.25
CA GLY A 469 -3.96 13.84 -9.20
C GLY A 469 -2.46 13.79 -8.85
N ALA A 470 -1.65 12.96 -9.52
CA ALA A 470 -0.21 12.93 -9.30
C ALA A 470 0.49 14.10 -10.02
N PRO A 471 1.48 14.75 -9.40
CA PRO A 471 2.31 15.72 -10.08
C PRO A 471 3.12 15.03 -11.20
N ASN A 472 3.30 15.71 -12.33
CA ASN A 472 4.05 15.18 -13.49
C ASN A 472 3.52 13.83 -14.06
N ALA A 473 2.20 13.63 -14.05
CA ALA A 473 1.55 12.38 -14.49
C ALA A 473 2.03 11.88 -15.86
N THR A 474 2.29 12.78 -16.83
CA THR A 474 2.77 12.42 -18.16
C THR A 474 4.14 11.72 -18.14
N THR A 475 5.08 12.24 -17.34
CA THR A 475 6.40 11.61 -17.18
C THR A 475 6.29 10.27 -16.44
N LEU A 476 5.48 10.23 -15.39
CA LEU A 476 5.28 9.02 -14.60
C LEU A 476 4.58 7.90 -15.37
N ARG A 477 3.75 8.25 -16.37
CA ARG A 477 3.10 7.28 -17.27
C ARG A 477 4.12 6.49 -18.09
N ALA A 478 5.08 7.16 -18.70
CA ALA A 478 6.15 6.50 -19.46
C ALA A 478 6.97 5.57 -18.57
N VAL A 479 7.26 6.02 -17.34
CA VAL A 479 7.99 5.26 -16.35
C VAL A 479 7.25 3.99 -15.93
N LEU A 480 5.95 4.07 -15.63
CA LEU A 480 5.15 2.91 -15.22
C LEU A 480 5.08 1.82 -16.29
N GLY A 481 5.01 2.22 -17.57
CA GLY A 481 5.04 1.28 -18.70
C GLY A 481 6.36 0.56 -18.89
N SER A 482 7.47 1.13 -18.41
CA SER A 482 8.83 0.61 -18.57
C SER A 482 9.39 -0.11 -17.32
N LEU A 483 8.65 -0.16 -16.21
CA LEU A 483 9.11 -0.85 -15.00
C LEU A 483 9.39 -2.32 -15.26
N ASP A 484 10.47 -2.84 -14.66
CA ASP A 484 10.74 -4.27 -14.64
C ASP A 484 9.72 -5.01 -13.76
N THR A 485 9.28 -6.17 -14.25
CA THR A 485 8.13 -6.91 -13.71
C THR A 485 8.26 -7.37 -12.26
N LYS A 486 9.48 -7.46 -11.70
CA LYS A 486 9.64 -8.16 -10.41
C LYS A 486 10.42 -7.42 -9.32
N LYS A 487 11.05 -6.30 -9.66
CA LYS A 487 11.98 -5.64 -8.71
C LYS A 487 11.80 -4.14 -8.59
N GLN A 488 10.92 -3.55 -9.38
CA GLN A 488 10.78 -2.11 -9.43
C GLN A 488 9.38 -1.68 -9.01
N ALA A 489 9.30 -0.55 -8.33
CA ALA A 489 8.05 0.06 -7.94
C ALA A 489 8.16 1.59 -7.99
N LEU A 490 7.05 2.24 -8.35
CA LEU A 490 6.89 3.68 -8.25
C LEU A 490 6.19 4.01 -6.92
N LEU A 491 6.80 4.85 -6.12
CA LEU A 491 6.24 5.39 -4.88
C LEU A 491 5.70 6.79 -5.14
N ILE A 492 4.42 7.06 -4.78
CA ILE A 492 3.77 8.35 -5.00
C ILE A 492 2.90 8.69 -3.79
N GLY A 493 2.86 9.94 -3.39
CA GLY A 493 1.82 10.45 -2.50
C GLY A 493 2.31 10.97 -1.15
N HIS A 494 1.42 10.98 -0.16
CA HIS A 494 1.57 11.70 1.09
C HIS A 494 2.74 11.23 1.97
N ALA A 495 3.01 9.93 1.96
CA ALA A 495 4.06 9.33 2.80
C ALA A 495 5.46 9.38 2.16
N ILE A 496 5.57 9.95 0.97
CA ILE A 496 6.85 10.14 0.27
C ILE A 496 7.01 11.60 -0.17
N THR A 497 8.20 12.12 -0.06
CA THR A 497 8.45 13.55 -0.29
C THR A 497 8.26 13.95 -1.75
N MET A 498 8.59 13.06 -2.67
CA MET A 498 8.37 13.23 -4.12
C MET A 498 8.19 11.86 -4.79
N PRO A 499 7.54 11.78 -5.97
CA PRO A 499 7.45 10.54 -6.74
C PRO A 499 8.84 9.95 -7.00
N MET A 500 9.00 8.64 -6.72
CA MET A 500 10.29 7.97 -6.86
C MET A 500 10.14 6.55 -7.38
N VAL A 501 10.89 6.21 -8.43
CA VAL A 501 11.06 4.81 -8.85
C VAL A 501 12.19 4.19 -8.04
N ILE A 502 11.93 3.02 -7.49
CA ILE A 502 12.90 2.28 -6.70
C ILE A 502 13.10 0.86 -7.24
N GLU A 503 14.31 0.36 -7.09
CA GLU A 503 14.54 -1.08 -6.96
C GLU A 503 14.15 -1.46 -5.53
N THR A 504 13.20 -2.40 -5.40
CA THR A 504 12.60 -2.74 -4.11
C THR A 504 13.60 -3.47 -3.21
N ARG A 505 13.56 -3.17 -1.91
CA ARG A 505 14.36 -3.88 -0.91
C ARG A 505 14.11 -5.38 -0.99
N THR A 506 15.14 -6.20 -0.96
CA THR A 506 15.01 -7.66 -0.97
C THR A 506 14.42 -8.19 0.34
N TYR A 507 13.60 -9.24 0.23
CA TYR A 507 12.94 -9.89 1.38
C TYR A 507 13.65 -11.23 1.63
N ASP A 508 14.86 -11.14 2.15
CA ASP A 508 15.81 -12.23 2.35
C ASP A 508 16.26 -12.33 3.82
N GLU A 509 17.25 -13.16 4.11
CA GLU A 509 17.75 -13.33 5.48
C GLU A 509 18.27 -12.01 6.08
N SER A 510 18.90 -11.15 5.30
CA SER A 510 19.37 -9.84 5.79
C SER A 510 18.21 -8.94 6.22
N PHE A 511 17.11 -8.99 5.47
CA PHE A 511 15.88 -8.31 5.85
C PHE A 511 15.27 -8.92 7.13
N TYR A 512 15.25 -10.25 7.25
CA TYR A 512 14.71 -10.91 8.44
C TYR A 512 15.50 -10.54 9.70
N GLU A 513 16.82 -10.52 9.63
CA GLU A 513 17.69 -10.06 10.71
C GLU A 513 17.39 -8.60 11.09
N ALA A 514 17.25 -7.73 10.10
CA ALA A 514 16.89 -6.32 10.34
C ALA A 514 15.49 -6.15 10.98
N MET A 515 14.58 -7.12 10.80
CA MET A 515 13.24 -7.08 11.40
C MET A 515 13.20 -7.65 12.82
N GLN A 516 14.19 -8.43 13.26
CA GLN A 516 14.23 -8.96 14.62
C GLN A 516 14.44 -7.85 15.67
N ASP A 517 13.86 -8.01 16.83
CA ASP A 517 14.13 -7.13 17.97
C ASP A 517 15.54 -7.43 18.51
N PRO A 518 16.39 -6.41 18.72
CA PRO A 518 17.75 -6.60 19.25
C PRO A 518 17.82 -7.40 20.56
N LEU A 519 16.75 -7.37 21.34
CA LEU A 519 16.64 -8.10 22.61
C LEU A 519 16.44 -9.63 22.41
N MET A 520 15.98 -10.08 21.25
CA MET A 520 15.79 -11.51 20.94
C MET A 520 17.04 -12.19 20.34
N VAL A 521 18.02 -11.41 19.94
CA VAL A 521 19.27 -11.91 19.30
C VAL A 521 20.36 -12.19 20.35
N ARG A 522 20.14 -11.94 21.64
CA ARG A 522 21.11 -12.30 22.68
C ARG A 522 21.23 -13.81 22.74
N PRO A 523 22.44 -14.39 22.54
CA PRO A 523 22.64 -15.82 22.73
C PRO A 523 22.18 -16.20 24.13
N ILE A 524 21.42 -17.28 24.24
CA ILE A 524 20.93 -17.79 25.55
C ILE A 524 22.03 -17.86 26.62
N LYS A 525 23.29 -18.11 26.21
CA LYS A 525 24.46 -18.05 27.09
C LYS A 525 24.68 -16.68 27.74
N GLN A 526 24.51 -15.56 27.00
CA GLN A 526 24.71 -14.23 27.60
C GLN A 526 23.58 -13.83 28.54
N VAL A 527 22.35 -14.32 28.30
CA VAL A 527 21.22 -14.09 29.21
C VAL A 527 21.36 -14.91 30.48
N ILE A 528 21.93 -16.12 30.40
CA ILE A 528 22.22 -16.97 31.55
C ILE A 528 23.34 -16.36 32.42
N ASP A 529 24.40 -15.85 31.78
CA ASP A 529 25.54 -15.21 32.47
C ASP A 529 25.18 -13.85 33.14
N GLU A 530 24.07 -13.20 32.76
CA GLU A 530 23.56 -11.98 33.41
C GLU A 530 22.54 -12.28 34.53
N ILE A 531 21.96 -13.48 34.59
CA ILE A 531 20.95 -13.87 35.60
C ILE A 531 21.56 -14.71 36.71
N PHE A 532 22.69 -15.35 36.48
CA PHE A 532 23.44 -16.16 37.44
C PHE A 532 24.88 -15.67 37.57
#